data_04ca2d3fb14bd1805cebc670272843d9
#
_entry.id   04ca2d3fb14bd1805cebc670272843d9
#
_cell.length_a   1.000
_cell.length_b   1.000
_cell.length_c   1.000
_cell.angle_alpha   90.00
_cell.angle_beta   90.00
_cell.angle_gamma   90.00
#
_symmetry.space_group_name_H-M   'P 1'
#
loop_
_entity.id
_entity.type
_entity.pdbx_description
1 polymer ?
#
loop_
_entity_poly.entity_id
_entity_poly.type
_entity_poly.pdbx_seq_one_letter_code
_entity_poly.pdbx_strand_id
1 'polypeptide(L)'
;MSKSDSKRQAILDNAYRLFRAQGFDGTSMADITSEVGGSKTTLYSHFPSKEELFVECMMAALENYMSDTLKHLDASRADPEAVLRNFGTSVLNFICSTEQVEVRRLMIAEASRSGTGKLFFDKLTALRAQISSFLDACMVSGLLRLDDPDLAADHLGALLEAEVLEPLLLNVREASPDEKETALAARRAVAAFLRAYAPTVLPTKAAAAPDAHLRRLPPHEL
;
A
#
# COMPACT_ATOMS: atom_id res chain seq x y z
N MET A 1 -27.22 -8.57 1.58
CA MET A 1 -26.56 -9.15 0.36
C MET A 1 -27.64 -9.63 -0.60
N SER A 2 -27.55 -9.25 -1.86
CA SER A 2 -28.44 -9.76 -2.90
C SER A 2 -28.08 -11.22 -3.25
N LYS A 3 -29.00 -11.93 -3.92
CA LYS A 3 -28.74 -13.30 -4.41
C LYS A 3 -27.58 -13.33 -5.44
N SER A 4 -27.41 -12.23 -6.17
CA SER A 4 -26.29 -12.00 -7.10
C SER A 4 -24.97 -11.85 -6.37
N ASP A 5 -24.92 -11.07 -5.27
CA ASP A 5 -23.71 -10.84 -4.49
C ASP A 5 -23.22 -12.15 -3.84
N SER A 6 -24.14 -12.94 -3.28
CA SER A 6 -23.82 -14.25 -2.70
C SER A 6 -23.26 -15.22 -3.74
N LYS A 7 -23.78 -15.20 -4.98
CA LYS A 7 -23.27 -16.03 -6.06
C LYS A 7 -21.88 -15.57 -6.52
N ARG A 8 -21.69 -14.25 -6.65
CA ARG A 8 -20.40 -13.68 -7.00
C ARG A 8 -19.33 -14.06 -5.97
N GLN A 9 -19.64 -13.96 -4.68
CA GLN A 9 -18.71 -14.35 -3.60
C GLN A 9 -18.37 -15.84 -3.67
N ALA A 10 -19.34 -16.71 -3.87
CA ALA A 10 -19.10 -18.15 -4.01
C ALA A 10 -18.19 -18.47 -5.21
N ILE A 11 -18.28 -17.73 -6.30
CA ILE A 11 -17.38 -17.87 -7.44
C ILE A 11 -15.95 -17.47 -7.03
N LEU A 12 -15.77 -16.33 -6.37
CA LEU A 12 -14.45 -15.85 -5.94
C LEU A 12 -13.78 -16.84 -4.98
N ASP A 13 -14.49 -17.35 -3.98
CA ASP A 13 -13.97 -18.28 -2.97
C ASP A 13 -13.50 -19.61 -3.61
N ASN A 14 -14.28 -20.14 -4.54
CA ASN A 14 -13.92 -21.39 -5.23
C ASN A 14 -12.77 -21.17 -6.23
N ALA A 15 -12.79 -20.08 -6.99
CA ALA A 15 -11.72 -19.73 -7.92
C ALA A 15 -10.38 -19.50 -7.17
N TYR A 16 -10.41 -18.81 -6.04
CA TYR A 16 -9.23 -18.59 -5.19
C TYR A 16 -8.58 -19.91 -4.76
N ARG A 17 -9.40 -20.88 -4.26
CA ARG A 17 -8.90 -22.21 -3.87
C ARG A 17 -8.26 -22.95 -5.04
N LEU A 18 -8.93 -22.96 -6.20
CA LEU A 18 -8.45 -23.66 -7.39
C LEU A 18 -7.15 -23.03 -7.92
N PHE A 19 -7.10 -21.72 -8.05
CA PHE A 19 -5.89 -21.02 -8.52
C PHE A 19 -4.70 -21.23 -7.58
N ARG A 20 -4.92 -21.23 -6.27
CA ARG A 20 -3.85 -21.52 -5.31
C ARG A 20 -3.36 -22.97 -5.38
N ALA A 21 -4.26 -23.91 -5.60
CA ALA A 21 -3.92 -25.35 -5.63
C ALA A 21 -3.27 -25.78 -6.94
N GLN A 22 -3.69 -25.24 -8.08
CA GLN A 22 -3.35 -25.72 -9.42
C GLN A 22 -2.63 -24.69 -10.29
N GLY A 23 -2.47 -23.47 -9.79
CA GLY A 23 -1.97 -22.31 -10.56
C GLY A 23 -2.98 -21.80 -11.58
N PHE A 24 -2.58 -20.72 -12.28
CA PHE A 24 -3.42 -20.10 -13.29
C PHE A 24 -3.68 -21.04 -14.47
N ASP A 25 -2.63 -21.68 -15.01
CA ASP A 25 -2.75 -22.56 -16.19
C ASP A 25 -3.52 -23.84 -15.90
N GLY A 26 -3.33 -24.42 -14.72
CA GLY A 26 -4.01 -25.63 -14.29
C GLY A 26 -5.49 -25.49 -14.00
N THR A 27 -6.00 -24.25 -13.91
CA THR A 27 -7.40 -23.96 -13.59
C THR A 27 -8.14 -23.47 -14.83
N SER A 28 -9.30 -24.03 -15.12
CA SER A 28 -10.17 -23.58 -16.21
C SER A 28 -11.48 -22.96 -15.69
N MET A 29 -12.13 -22.11 -16.52
CA MET A 29 -13.46 -21.60 -16.23
C MET A 29 -14.52 -22.72 -16.12
N ALA A 30 -14.27 -23.88 -16.74
CA ALA A 30 -15.14 -25.05 -16.63
C ALA A 30 -15.00 -25.72 -15.26
N ASP A 31 -13.79 -25.86 -14.73
CA ASP A 31 -13.53 -26.41 -13.40
C ASP A 31 -14.19 -25.57 -12.32
N ILE A 32 -14.03 -24.23 -12.42
CA ILE A 32 -14.66 -23.28 -11.49
C ILE A 32 -16.19 -23.38 -11.57
N THR A 33 -16.77 -23.46 -12.78
CA THR A 33 -18.21 -23.64 -12.96
C THR A 33 -18.72 -24.91 -12.31
N SER A 34 -17.98 -26.01 -12.44
CA SER A 34 -18.31 -27.32 -11.85
C SER A 34 -18.33 -27.25 -10.32
N GLU A 35 -17.30 -26.64 -9.72
CA GLU A 35 -17.19 -26.49 -8.26
C GLU A 35 -18.31 -25.62 -7.66
N VAL A 36 -18.61 -24.49 -8.31
CA VAL A 36 -19.61 -23.51 -7.81
C VAL A 36 -21.05 -24.01 -8.01
N GLY A 37 -21.25 -24.95 -8.94
CA GLY A 37 -22.58 -25.34 -9.40
C GLY A 37 -23.29 -24.19 -10.11
N GLY A 38 -23.57 -24.32 -11.38
CA GLY A 38 -24.23 -23.30 -12.19
C GLY A 38 -23.90 -23.43 -13.68
N SER A 39 -24.30 -22.43 -14.46
CA SER A 39 -24.01 -22.41 -15.89
C SER A 39 -22.76 -21.59 -16.20
N LYS A 40 -22.05 -21.94 -17.28
CA LYS A 40 -20.97 -21.11 -17.81
C LYS A 40 -21.42 -19.68 -18.09
N THR A 41 -22.65 -19.49 -18.59
CA THR A 41 -23.23 -18.17 -18.84
C THR A 41 -23.28 -17.33 -17.58
N THR A 42 -23.65 -17.93 -16.42
CA THR A 42 -23.64 -17.22 -15.13
C THR A 42 -22.23 -16.82 -14.71
N LEU A 43 -21.24 -17.68 -14.89
CA LEU A 43 -19.86 -17.37 -14.55
C LEU A 43 -19.35 -16.20 -15.41
N TYR A 44 -19.54 -16.27 -16.72
CA TYR A 44 -19.10 -15.23 -17.66
C TYR A 44 -19.88 -13.90 -17.52
N SER A 45 -21.11 -13.92 -16.97
CA SER A 45 -21.85 -12.67 -16.66
C SER A 45 -21.26 -11.93 -15.46
N HIS A 46 -20.56 -12.62 -14.54
CA HIS A 46 -19.88 -11.99 -13.40
C HIS A 46 -18.42 -11.65 -13.70
N PHE A 47 -17.75 -12.49 -14.48
CA PHE A 47 -16.32 -12.38 -14.80
C PHE A 47 -16.09 -12.68 -16.26
N PRO A 48 -15.90 -11.65 -17.11
CA PRO A 48 -15.77 -11.78 -18.56
C PRO A 48 -14.60 -12.66 -19.01
N SER A 49 -13.53 -12.75 -18.20
CA SER A 49 -12.34 -13.53 -18.52
C SER A 49 -11.81 -14.29 -17.29
N LYS A 50 -10.94 -15.26 -17.52
CA LYS A 50 -10.23 -15.97 -16.46
C LYS A 50 -9.22 -15.06 -15.76
N GLU A 51 -8.61 -14.14 -16.51
CA GLU A 51 -7.68 -13.13 -16.03
C GLU A 51 -8.36 -12.19 -15.03
N GLU A 52 -9.53 -11.66 -15.38
CA GLU A 52 -10.29 -10.81 -14.47
C GLU A 52 -10.72 -11.55 -13.21
N LEU A 53 -11.23 -12.77 -13.34
CA LEU A 53 -11.59 -13.59 -12.18
C LEU A 53 -10.39 -13.88 -11.29
N PHE A 54 -9.22 -14.18 -11.89
CA PHE A 54 -7.98 -14.40 -11.16
C PHE A 54 -7.57 -13.17 -10.36
N VAL A 55 -7.52 -12.01 -11.00
CA VAL A 55 -7.16 -10.75 -10.34
C VAL A 55 -8.15 -10.42 -9.23
N GLU A 56 -9.45 -10.51 -9.50
CA GLU A 56 -10.49 -10.22 -8.52
C GLU A 56 -10.37 -11.10 -7.27
N CYS A 57 -10.20 -12.42 -7.44
CA CYS A 57 -10.11 -13.31 -6.30
C CYS A 57 -8.80 -13.18 -5.52
N MET A 58 -7.66 -12.91 -6.20
CA MET A 58 -6.38 -12.68 -5.52
C MET A 58 -6.37 -11.35 -4.75
N MET A 59 -7.05 -10.33 -5.26
CA MET A 59 -7.10 -9.01 -4.63
C MET A 59 -8.17 -8.87 -3.54
N ALA A 60 -9.19 -9.72 -3.53
CA ALA A 60 -10.35 -9.59 -2.64
C ALA A 60 -9.97 -9.49 -1.15
N ALA A 61 -9.04 -10.31 -0.67
CA ALA A 61 -8.58 -10.28 0.71
C ALA A 61 -7.86 -8.97 1.05
N LEU A 62 -7.02 -8.48 0.14
CA LEU A 62 -6.31 -7.21 0.29
C LEU A 62 -7.29 -6.02 0.28
N GLU A 63 -8.24 -6.00 -0.66
CA GLU A 63 -9.26 -4.94 -0.75
C GLU A 63 -10.09 -4.84 0.53
N ASN A 64 -10.56 -5.99 1.05
CA ASN A 64 -11.33 -6.04 2.29
C ASN A 64 -10.52 -5.56 3.48
N TYR A 65 -9.28 -6.04 3.62
CA TYR A 65 -8.39 -5.64 4.71
C TYR A 65 -8.08 -4.14 4.67
N MET A 66 -7.72 -3.64 3.48
CA MET A 66 -7.41 -2.21 3.29
C MET A 66 -8.63 -1.34 3.56
N SER A 67 -9.82 -1.74 3.10
CA SER A 67 -11.05 -1.00 3.37
C SER A 67 -11.30 -0.81 4.87
N ASP A 68 -11.03 -1.82 5.70
CA ASP A 68 -11.17 -1.70 7.15
C ASP A 68 -10.05 -0.89 7.79
N THR A 69 -8.82 -1.10 7.36
CA THR A 69 -7.64 -0.40 7.90
C THR A 69 -7.68 1.10 7.60
N LEU A 70 -8.12 1.47 6.38
CA LEU A 70 -8.18 2.87 5.93
C LEU A 70 -9.27 3.68 6.64
N LYS A 71 -10.31 3.07 7.19
CA LYS A 71 -11.33 3.75 8.02
C LYS A 71 -10.72 4.39 9.28
N HIS A 72 -9.55 3.95 9.70
CA HIS A 72 -8.84 4.47 10.86
C HIS A 72 -7.87 5.59 10.52
N LEU A 73 -7.68 5.93 9.22
CA LEU A 73 -6.91 7.08 8.78
C LEU A 73 -7.74 8.35 8.96
N ASP A 74 -7.43 9.11 9.99
CA ASP A 74 -8.13 10.35 10.33
C ASP A 74 -7.13 11.52 10.34
N ALA A 75 -7.19 12.35 9.31
CA ALA A 75 -6.33 13.51 9.15
C ALA A 75 -6.64 14.65 10.16
N SER A 76 -7.77 14.57 10.88
CA SER A 76 -8.09 15.54 11.94
C SER A 76 -7.28 15.30 13.22
N ARG A 77 -6.63 14.15 13.35
CA ARG A 77 -5.75 13.85 14.48
C ARG A 77 -4.46 14.65 14.40
N ALA A 78 -4.09 15.28 15.51
CA ALA A 78 -2.92 16.14 15.61
C ALA A 78 -1.56 15.41 15.48
N ASP A 79 -1.56 14.06 15.48
CA ASP A 79 -0.35 13.23 15.41
C ASP A 79 -0.39 12.30 14.20
N PRO A 80 0.04 12.78 13.02
CA PRO A 80 0.12 11.95 11.82
C PRO A 80 1.16 10.81 11.97
N GLU A 81 2.18 10.95 12.80
CA GLU A 81 3.16 9.90 13.03
C GLU A 81 2.50 8.68 13.67
N ALA A 82 1.73 8.86 14.73
CA ALA A 82 1.04 7.76 15.40
C ALA A 82 0.04 7.07 14.46
N VAL A 83 -0.72 7.85 13.67
CA VAL A 83 -1.67 7.32 12.68
C VAL A 83 -0.96 6.48 11.63
N LEU A 84 0.10 7.01 11.01
CA LEU A 84 0.86 6.31 9.98
C LEU A 84 1.59 5.08 10.53
N ARG A 85 2.10 5.11 11.75
CA ARG A 85 2.74 3.95 12.39
C ARG A 85 1.76 2.81 12.62
N ASN A 86 0.58 3.10 13.16
CA ASN A 86 -0.45 2.10 13.37
C ASN A 86 -0.93 1.51 12.04
N PHE A 87 -1.18 2.35 11.05
CA PHE A 87 -1.51 1.95 9.70
C PHE A 87 -0.41 1.06 9.10
N GLY A 88 0.85 1.50 9.13
CA GLY A 88 1.98 0.74 8.59
C GLY A 88 2.17 -0.62 9.26
N THR A 89 2.03 -0.69 10.60
CA THR A 89 2.10 -1.96 11.34
C THR A 89 0.99 -2.92 10.89
N SER A 90 -0.25 -2.41 10.77
CA SER A 90 -1.37 -3.22 10.31
C SER A 90 -1.16 -3.73 8.89
N VAL A 91 -0.73 -2.86 7.98
CA VAL A 91 -0.43 -3.25 6.58
C VAL A 91 0.66 -4.32 6.54
N LEU A 92 1.76 -4.15 7.27
CA LEU A 92 2.85 -5.12 7.28
C LEU A 92 2.43 -6.47 7.86
N ASN A 93 1.66 -6.49 8.93
CA ASN A 93 1.11 -7.74 9.50
C ASN A 93 0.30 -8.51 8.46
N PHE A 94 -0.46 -7.82 7.64
CA PHE A 94 -1.27 -8.44 6.60
C PHE A 94 -0.42 -8.92 5.41
N ILE A 95 0.32 -8.02 4.76
CA ILE A 95 1.04 -8.33 3.52
C ILE A 95 2.21 -9.30 3.71
N CYS A 96 2.77 -9.38 4.93
CA CYS A 96 3.84 -10.31 5.28
C CYS A 96 3.32 -11.66 5.84
N SER A 97 2.00 -11.86 5.91
CA SER A 97 1.45 -13.17 6.26
C SER A 97 1.81 -14.19 5.18
N THR A 98 1.98 -15.45 5.58
CA THR A 98 2.35 -16.54 4.64
C THR A 98 1.40 -16.58 3.45
N GLU A 99 0.09 -16.46 3.70
CA GLU A 99 -0.92 -16.47 2.64
C GLU A 99 -0.75 -15.32 1.64
N GLN A 100 -0.54 -14.09 2.11
CA GLN A 100 -0.42 -12.91 1.24
C GLN A 100 0.91 -12.89 0.47
N VAL A 101 1.97 -13.42 1.05
CA VAL A 101 3.26 -13.62 0.36
C VAL A 101 3.10 -14.62 -0.79
N GLU A 102 2.40 -15.73 -0.57
CA GLU A 102 2.11 -16.72 -1.63
C GLU A 102 1.25 -16.11 -2.73
N VAL A 103 0.19 -15.38 -2.38
CA VAL A 103 -0.66 -14.65 -3.33
C VAL A 103 0.17 -13.68 -4.15
N ARG A 104 1.03 -12.89 -3.51
CA ARG A 104 1.88 -11.90 -4.22
C ARG A 104 2.88 -12.55 -5.16
N ARG A 105 3.48 -13.69 -4.76
CA ARG A 105 4.35 -14.47 -5.65
C ARG A 105 3.58 -14.96 -6.88
N LEU A 106 2.37 -15.48 -6.69
CA LEU A 106 1.51 -15.95 -7.78
C LEU A 106 1.11 -14.79 -8.71
N MET A 107 0.75 -13.64 -8.16
CA MET A 107 0.46 -12.43 -8.94
C MET A 107 1.65 -12.01 -9.81
N ILE A 108 2.86 -11.99 -9.23
CA ILE A 108 4.09 -11.62 -9.96
C ILE A 108 4.38 -12.63 -11.07
N ALA A 109 4.25 -13.94 -10.80
CA ALA A 109 4.48 -14.98 -11.78
C ALA A 109 3.54 -14.87 -13.00
N GLU A 110 2.30 -14.44 -12.77
CA GLU A 110 1.27 -14.33 -13.81
C GLU A 110 1.18 -12.91 -14.43
N ALA A 111 1.94 -11.94 -13.93
CA ALA A 111 1.85 -10.53 -14.36
C ALA A 111 2.16 -10.30 -15.84
N SER A 112 3.02 -11.13 -16.46
CA SER A 112 3.38 -11.02 -17.87
C SER A 112 2.33 -11.59 -18.84
N ARG A 113 1.25 -12.21 -18.33
CA ARG A 113 0.21 -12.83 -19.16
C ARG A 113 -0.89 -11.84 -19.54
N SER A 114 -1.32 -11.86 -20.76
CA SER A 114 -2.60 -11.34 -21.31
C SER A 114 -3.24 -10.13 -20.57
N GLY A 115 -2.44 -9.13 -20.18
CA GLY A 115 -2.97 -7.95 -19.48
C GLY A 115 -3.17 -8.13 -17.97
N THR A 116 -2.91 -9.32 -17.39
CA THR A 116 -3.05 -9.59 -15.95
C THR A 116 -2.29 -8.59 -15.10
N GLY A 117 -1.03 -8.29 -15.45
CA GLY A 117 -0.22 -7.30 -14.74
C GLY A 117 -0.84 -5.90 -14.72
N LYS A 118 -1.47 -5.48 -15.83
CA LYS A 118 -2.20 -4.21 -15.87
C LYS A 118 -3.39 -4.22 -14.93
N LEU A 119 -4.19 -5.29 -14.93
CA LEU A 119 -5.34 -5.41 -14.03
C LEU A 119 -4.92 -5.35 -12.56
N PHE A 120 -3.84 -6.04 -12.17
CA PHE A 120 -3.28 -5.93 -10.81
C PHE A 120 -2.84 -4.51 -10.49
N PHE A 121 -2.11 -3.88 -11.40
CA PHE A 121 -1.61 -2.53 -11.20
C PHE A 121 -2.75 -1.51 -11.01
N ASP A 122 -3.80 -1.59 -11.85
CA ASP A 122 -4.97 -0.73 -11.76
C ASP A 122 -5.68 -0.88 -10.39
N LYS A 123 -5.80 -2.12 -9.89
CA LYS A 123 -6.36 -2.41 -8.56
C LYS A 123 -5.51 -1.84 -7.43
N LEU A 124 -4.19 -2.03 -7.47
CA LEU A 124 -3.27 -1.48 -6.47
C LEU A 124 -3.29 0.05 -6.48
N THR A 125 -3.37 0.67 -7.64
CA THR A 125 -3.48 2.13 -7.78
C THR A 125 -4.77 2.64 -7.14
N ALA A 126 -5.90 1.95 -7.34
CA ALA A 126 -7.17 2.31 -6.71
C ALA A 126 -7.11 2.23 -5.16
N LEU A 127 -6.39 1.24 -4.60
CA LEU A 127 -6.16 1.15 -3.16
C LEU A 127 -5.26 2.29 -2.65
N ARG A 128 -4.21 2.64 -3.38
CA ARG A 128 -3.29 3.74 -3.03
C ARG A 128 -3.97 5.10 -3.04
N ALA A 129 -4.94 5.32 -3.91
CA ALA A 129 -5.69 6.58 -3.98
C ALA A 129 -6.36 6.97 -2.64
N GLN A 130 -6.72 6.00 -1.81
CA GLN A 130 -7.28 6.27 -0.48
C GLN A 130 -6.20 6.77 0.50
N ILE A 131 -4.99 6.22 0.41
CA ILE A 131 -3.82 6.68 1.19
C ILE A 131 -3.41 8.07 0.72
N SER A 132 -3.37 8.29 -0.60
CA SER A 132 -3.11 9.58 -1.22
C SER A 132 -4.06 10.66 -0.71
N SER A 133 -5.36 10.37 -0.65
CA SER A 133 -6.37 11.31 -0.12
C SER A 133 -6.13 11.67 1.35
N PHE A 134 -5.69 10.72 2.18
CA PHE A 134 -5.30 11.01 3.56
C PHE A 134 -4.06 11.90 3.64
N LEU A 135 -3.04 11.61 2.84
CA LEU A 135 -1.81 12.40 2.81
C LEU A 135 -2.06 13.82 2.29
N ASP A 136 -2.91 13.97 1.25
CA ASP A 136 -3.34 15.28 0.75
C ASP A 136 -4.00 16.11 1.86
N ALA A 137 -4.93 15.52 2.61
CA ALA A 137 -5.56 16.19 3.75
C ALA A 137 -4.53 16.61 4.83
N CYS A 138 -3.50 15.79 5.09
CA CYS A 138 -2.39 16.17 5.98
C CYS A 138 -1.54 17.31 5.40
N MET A 139 -1.31 17.34 4.09
CA MET A 139 -0.59 18.42 3.41
C MET A 139 -1.39 19.73 3.45
N VAL A 140 -2.68 19.68 3.12
CA VAL A 140 -3.58 20.85 3.17
C VAL A 140 -3.69 21.44 4.58
N SER A 141 -3.69 20.58 5.61
CA SER A 141 -3.72 21.04 7.03
C SER A 141 -2.36 21.49 7.56
N GLY A 142 -1.29 21.39 6.77
CA GLY A 142 0.07 21.80 7.17
C GLY A 142 0.79 20.80 8.10
N LEU A 143 0.25 19.61 8.29
CA LEU A 143 0.90 18.53 9.03
C LEU A 143 2.04 17.88 8.24
N LEU A 144 1.95 17.92 6.91
CA LEU A 144 3.01 17.54 5.97
C LEU A 144 3.29 18.73 5.04
N ARG A 145 4.48 18.74 4.42
CA ARG A 145 4.78 19.71 3.36
C ARG A 145 3.91 19.46 2.15
N LEU A 146 3.55 20.51 1.41
CA LEU A 146 2.84 20.38 0.14
C LEU A 146 3.74 19.69 -0.89
N ASP A 147 3.23 18.61 -1.46
CA ASP A 147 3.88 17.79 -2.49
C ASP A 147 2.82 17.03 -3.28
N ASP A 148 3.23 16.17 -4.21
CA ASP A 148 2.35 15.23 -4.90
C ASP A 148 1.88 14.12 -3.93
N PRO A 149 0.59 14.02 -3.59
CA PRO A 149 0.10 13.05 -2.63
C PRO A 149 0.13 11.61 -3.16
N ASP A 150 0.04 11.40 -4.49
CA ASP A 150 0.12 10.06 -5.09
C ASP A 150 1.56 9.54 -5.00
N LEU A 151 2.55 10.38 -5.32
CA LEU A 151 3.96 10.06 -5.15
C LEU A 151 4.32 9.83 -3.68
N ALA A 152 3.77 10.62 -2.77
CA ALA A 152 3.96 10.43 -1.34
C ALA A 152 3.40 9.09 -0.86
N ALA A 153 2.24 8.66 -1.37
CA ALA A 153 1.67 7.35 -1.06
C ALA A 153 2.55 6.19 -1.59
N ASP A 154 3.11 6.33 -2.79
CA ASP A 154 4.06 5.36 -3.35
C ASP A 154 5.35 5.28 -2.52
N HIS A 155 5.90 6.42 -2.10
CA HIS A 155 7.09 6.45 -1.23
C HIS A 155 6.82 5.81 0.14
N LEU A 156 5.66 6.07 0.75
CA LEU A 156 5.28 5.44 2.01
C LEU A 156 5.19 3.92 1.87
N GLY A 157 4.52 3.44 0.81
CA GLY A 157 4.40 2.01 0.52
C GLY A 157 5.76 1.34 0.33
N ALA A 158 6.64 1.94 -0.49
CA ALA A 158 7.98 1.43 -0.73
C ALA A 158 8.83 1.36 0.56
N LEU A 159 8.77 2.40 1.40
CA LEU A 159 9.49 2.42 2.68
C LEU A 159 8.97 1.36 3.66
N LEU A 160 7.67 1.12 3.72
CA LEU A 160 7.09 0.08 4.56
C LEU A 160 7.57 -1.32 4.13
N GLU A 161 7.56 -1.60 2.83
CA GLU A 161 7.93 -2.92 2.30
C GLU A 161 9.44 -3.21 2.34
N ALA A 162 10.29 -2.18 2.33
CA ALA A 162 11.72 -2.26 2.06
C ALA A 162 12.51 -3.26 2.95
N GLU A 163 12.17 -3.35 4.24
CA GLU A 163 12.96 -4.17 5.17
C GLU A 163 12.48 -5.63 5.28
N VAL A 164 11.21 -5.90 5.00
CA VAL A 164 10.58 -7.17 5.41
C VAL A 164 10.05 -8.01 4.25
N LEU A 165 9.61 -7.38 3.15
CA LEU A 165 8.87 -8.09 2.12
C LEU A 165 9.76 -8.83 1.11
N GLU A 166 10.84 -8.21 0.63
CA GLU A 166 11.71 -8.82 -0.37
C GLU A 166 12.32 -10.17 0.07
N PRO A 167 12.86 -10.32 1.30
CA PRO A 167 13.35 -11.61 1.76
C PRO A 167 12.27 -12.70 1.83
N LEU A 168 11.02 -12.33 2.11
CA LEU A 168 9.89 -13.25 2.07
C LEU A 168 9.57 -13.64 0.63
N LEU A 169 9.47 -12.69 -0.29
CA LEU A 169 9.16 -12.96 -1.69
C LEU A 169 10.20 -13.86 -2.37
N LEU A 170 11.47 -13.69 -2.03
CA LEU A 170 12.58 -14.50 -2.55
C LEU A 170 12.80 -15.81 -1.79
N ASN A 171 11.98 -16.11 -0.78
CA ASN A 171 12.10 -17.29 0.06
C ASN A 171 13.46 -17.41 0.79
N VAL A 172 14.12 -16.28 1.03
CA VAL A 172 15.33 -16.20 1.86
C VAL A 172 14.93 -16.27 3.33
N ARG A 173 13.75 -15.78 3.64
CA ARG A 173 13.10 -15.88 4.95
C ARG A 173 11.79 -16.66 4.77
N GLU A 174 11.65 -17.77 5.51
CA GLU A 174 10.44 -18.61 5.44
C GLU A 174 9.36 -18.16 6.42
N ALA A 175 9.76 -17.72 7.63
CA ALA A 175 8.83 -17.31 8.67
C ALA A 175 8.37 -15.87 8.49
N SER A 176 7.05 -15.64 8.56
CA SER A 176 6.49 -14.29 8.66
C SER A 176 7.10 -13.54 9.85
N PRO A 177 7.30 -12.20 9.74
CA PRO A 177 7.75 -11.39 10.86
C PRO A 177 6.70 -11.40 11.97
N ASP A 178 7.16 -11.36 13.23
CA ASP A 178 6.26 -11.19 14.36
C ASP A 178 5.77 -9.73 14.47
N GLU A 179 4.81 -9.50 15.37
CA GLU A 179 4.19 -8.18 15.57
C GLU A 179 5.22 -7.11 16.03
N LYS A 180 6.27 -7.51 16.76
CA LYS A 180 7.33 -6.57 17.19
C LYS A 180 8.22 -6.17 16.03
N GLU A 181 8.53 -7.11 15.14
CA GLU A 181 9.32 -6.86 13.94
C GLU A 181 8.58 -5.95 12.97
N THR A 182 7.28 -6.22 12.71
CA THR A 182 6.46 -5.38 11.84
C THR A 182 6.26 -3.97 12.41
N ALA A 183 6.02 -3.85 13.73
CA ALA A 183 5.91 -2.55 14.40
C ALA A 183 7.23 -1.77 14.35
N LEU A 184 8.39 -2.45 14.47
CA LEU A 184 9.69 -1.82 14.36
C LEU A 184 9.98 -1.35 12.93
N ALA A 185 9.68 -2.16 11.93
CA ALA A 185 9.82 -1.81 10.52
C ALA A 185 8.92 -0.62 10.16
N ALA A 186 7.64 -0.66 10.54
CA ALA A 186 6.70 0.44 10.32
C ALA A 186 7.20 1.74 10.97
N ARG A 187 7.70 1.68 12.21
CA ARG A 187 8.25 2.86 12.90
C ARG A 187 9.43 3.47 12.13
N ARG A 188 10.35 2.64 11.61
CA ARG A 188 11.52 3.12 10.84
C ARG A 188 11.10 3.71 9.49
N ALA A 189 10.18 3.05 8.80
CA ALA A 189 9.63 3.51 7.53
C ALA A 189 8.93 4.88 7.68
N VAL A 190 8.03 5.00 8.66
CA VAL A 190 7.32 6.26 8.93
C VAL A 190 8.27 7.37 9.37
N ALA A 191 9.28 7.07 10.20
CA ALA A 191 10.28 8.06 10.57
C ALA A 191 11.12 8.53 9.36
N ALA A 192 11.41 7.67 8.40
CA ALA A 192 12.06 8.04 7.14
C ALA A 192 11.14 8.89 6.26
N PHE A 193 9.87 8.47 6.12
CA PHE A 193 8.85 9.20 5.39
C PHE A 193 8.65 10.62 5.94
N LEU A 194 8.47 10.76 7.25
CA LEU A 194 8.26 12.06 7.88
C LEU A 194 9.48 12.98 7.77
N ARG A 195 10.72 12.46 7.78
CA ARG A 195 11.90 13.29 7.47
C ARG A 195 11.87 13.87 6.06
N ALA A 196 11.30 13.14 5.10
CA ALA A 196 11.18 13.60 3.72
C ALA A 196 9.99 14.55 3.51
N TYR A 197 8.91 14.35 4.26
CA TYR A 197 7.63 15.04 4.08
C TYR A 197 7.23 15.95 5.25
N ALA A 198 8.10 16.16 6.25
CA ALA A 198 7.85 17.13 7.32
C ALA A 198 7.58 18.55 6.76
N PRO A 199 6.75 19.35 7.41
CA PRO A 199 6.56 20.75 7.04
C PRO A 199 7.91 21.46 6.96
N THR A 200 8.15 22.21 5.88
CA THR A 200 9.35 23.01 5.75
C THR A 200 9.27 24.16 6.78
N VAL A 201 10.00 24.03 7.87
CA VAL A 201 10.22 25.16 8.76
C VAL A 201 11.08 26.12 7.96
N LEU A 202 10.47 27.18 7.39
CA LEU A 202 11.25 28.27 6.81
C LEU A 202 12.14 28.78 7.95
N PRO A 203 13.47 28.87 7.76
CA PRO A 203 14.32 29.44 8.79
C PRO A 203 13.78 30.84 9.09
N THR A 204 13.33 31.03 10.33
CA THR A 204 12.92 32.35 10.82
C THR A 204 14.11 33.25 10.52
N LYS A 205 13.92 34.26 9.64
CA LYS A 205 14.95 35.22 9.27
C LYS A 205 15.53 35.73 10.59
N ALA A 206 16.72 35.21 10.93
CA ALA A 206 17.40 35.69 12.13
C ALA A 206 17.40 37.20 12.03
N ALA A 207 16.79 37.86 13.05
CA ALA A 207 16.76 39.30 13.12
C ALA A 207 18.21 39.76 12.89
N ALA A 208 18.42 40.50 11.80
CA ALA A 208 19.70 41.09 11.52
C ALA A 208 20.14 41.85 12.75
N ALA A 209 21.17 41.38 13.43
CA ALA A 209 21.79 42.11 14.50
C ALA A 209 22.20 43.48 13.92
N PRO A 210 21.86 44.59 14.56
CA PRO A 210 22.29 45.91 14.09
C PRO A 210 23.80 45.92 14.06
N ASP A 211 24.35 46.28 12.93
CA ASP A 211 25.77 46.53 12.70
C ASP A 211 26.32 47.47 13.79
N ALA A 212 26.96 46.92 14.79
CA ALA A 212 27.67 47.67 15.80
C ALA A 212 29.15 47.57 15.53
N HIS A 213 29.73 48.73 15.21
CA HIS A 213 31.13 49.03 15.23
C HIS A 213 31.97 48.86 13.95
N LEU A 214 31.73 49.76 13.00
CA LEU A 214 32.85 50.36 12.25
C LEU A 214 33.65 51.23 13.24
N ARG A 215 34.62 50.65 13.94
CA ARG A 215 35.67 51.44 14.61
C ARG A 215 36.58 52.00 13.52
N ARG A 216 36.53 53.34 13.34
CA ARG A 216 37.49 54.09 12.56
C ARG A 216 38.87 53.92 13.20
N LEU A 217 39.84 53.43 12.46
CA LEU A 217 41.25 53.50 12.80
C LEU A 217 41.72 54.96 12.62
N PRO A 218 42.59 55.51 13.52
CA PRO A 218 43.12 56.83 13.40
C PRO A 218 44.17 56.91 12.27
N PRO A 219 44.35 58.05 11.68
CA PRO A 219 45.37 58.24 10.62
C PRO A 219 46.77 58.21 11.23
N HIS A 220 47.66 57.40 10.68
CA HIS A 220 49.10 57.49 10.93
C HIS A 220 49.70 58.63 10.10
N GLU A 221 50.24 59.62 10.83
CA GLU A 221 51.22 60.58 10.32
C GLU A 221 52.54 59.86 10.00
N LEU A 222 53.08 60.14 8.88
CA LEU A 222 54.42 60.40 8.37
C LEU A 222 54.61 59.87 6.94
#